data_da257f4101ed81c84436eb4d9792e886
#
_entry.id   da257f4101ed81c84436eb4d9792e886
#
_cell.length_a   1.000
_cell.length_b   1.000
_cell.length_c   1.000
_cell.angle_alpha   90.00
_cell.angle_beta   90.00
_cell.angle_gamma   90.00
#
_symmetry.space_group_name_H-M   'P 1'
#
loop_
_entity.id
_entity.type
_entity.pdbx_description
1 polymer ?
#
loop_
_entity_poly.entity_id
_entity_poly.type
_entity_poly.pdbx_seq_one_letter_code
_entity_poly.pdbx_strand_id
1 'polypeptide(L)'
;MKRFFGHAALVVATLAAGLARGEEVKVCFNYSCRDAAVVRFEPAALGEVKRLFVDVASPQAEREAIARAMGTLYLHAAVQTPTWRDRGGNIDDDGAEGRMDCIDHSLN
;
A
#
# COMPACT_ATOMS: atom_id res chain seq x y z
N MET A 1 -8.03 -14.36 66.87
CA MET A 1 -7.61 -14.85 65.52
C MET A 1 -8.29 -14.04 64.44
N LYS A 2 -7.57 -13.10 63.83
CA LYS A 2 -8.08 -12.29 62.74
C LYS A 2 -7.53 -12.87 61.44
N ARG A 3 -8.41 -13.42 60.61
CA ARG A 3 -8.07 -13.93 59.27
C ARG A 3 -8.09 -12.75 58.30
N PHE A 4 -6.91 -12.36 57.81
CA PHE A 4 -6.80 -11.43 56.68
C PHE A 4 -7.02 -12.21 55.39
N PHE A 5 -8.15 -11.98 54.73
CA PHE A 5 -8.38 -12.40 53.34
C PHE A 5 -7.70 -11.38 52.43
N GLY A 6 -6.54 -11.76 51.90
CA GLY A 6 -5.91 -11.00 50.84
C GLY A 6 -6.67 -11.18 49.53
N HIS A 7 -7.27 -10.10 49.02
CA HIS A 7 -7.84 -10.09 47.68
C HIS A 7 -6.69 -9.88 46.69
N ALA A 8 -6.30 -10.94 46.01
CA ALA A 8 -5.44 -10.84 44.84
C ALA A 8 -6.24 -10.24 43.71
N ALA A 9 -6.03 -8.99 43.40
CA ALA A 9 -6.58 -8.35 42.21
C ALA A 9 -5.83 -8.89 40.98
N LEU A 10 -6.52 -9.72 40.19
CA LEU A 10 -6.02 -10.20 38.92
C LEU A 10 -6.14 -9.05 37.89
N VAL A 11 -5.02 -8.37 37.62
CA VAL A 11 -4.94 -7.37 36.55
C VAL A 11 -4.87 -8.13 35.24
N VAL A 12 -5.97 -8.26 34.56
CA VAL A 12 -6.03 -8.75 33.18
C VAL A 12 -5.56 -7.60 32.30
N ALA A 13 -4.28 -7.61 31.94
CA ALA A 13 -3.75 -6.73 30.90
C ALA A 13 -4.29 -7.22 29.55
N THR A 14 -5.34 -6.60 29.06
CA THR A 14 -5.79 -6.76 27.66
C THR A 14 -4.76 -6.11 26.76
N LEU A 15 -3.83 -6.89 26.21
CA LEU A 15 -3.05 -6.48 25.06
C LEU A 15 -4.03 -6.31 23.91
N ALA A 16 -4.44 -5.08 23.67
CA ALA A 16 -5.05 -4.71 22.41
C ALA A 16 -3.95 -4.79 21.35
N ALA A 17 -3.75 -5.97 20.77
CA ALA A 17 -2.99 -6.12 19.54
C ALA A 17 -3.76 -5.30 18.49
N GLY A 18 -3.27 -4.11 18.20
CA GLY A 18 -3.79 -3.30 17.10
C GLY A 18 -3.70 -4.14 15.83
N LEU A 19 -4.85 -4.65 15.36
CA LEU A 19 -4.92 -5.34 14.09
C LEU A 19 -4.41 -4.38 13.03
N ALA A 20 -3.30 -4.73 12.37
CA ALA A 20 -2.81 -3.98 11.24
C ALA A 20 -3.92 -3.91 10.20
N ARG A 21 -4.31 -2.70 9.84
CA ARG A 21 -5.35 -2.47 8.83
C ARG A 21 -4.70 -2.33 7.46
N GLY A 22 -5.37 -2.85 6.43
CA GLY A 22 -5.06 -2.52 5.05
C GLY A 22 -5.47 -1.08 4.73
N GLU A 23 -4.95 -0.57 3.62
CA GLU A 23 -5.27 0.75 3.10
C GLU A 23 -6.02 0.62 1.77
N GLU A 24 -6.98 1.51 1.56
CA GLU A 24 -7.70 1.61 0.28
C GLU A 24 -7.27 2.89 -0.43
N VAL A 25 -6.91 2.75 -1.68
CA VAL A 25 -6.46 3.85 -2.54
C VAL A 25 -7.24 3.83 -3.83
N LYS A 26 -7.65 5.01 -4.29
CA LYS A 26 -8.28 5.17 -5.60
C LYS A 26 -7.20 5.31 -6.67
N VAL A 27 -7.20 4.41 -7.63
CA VAL A 27 -6.23 4.39 -8.74
C VAL A 27 -6.92 4.83 -10.03
N CYS A 28 -6.37 5.86 -10.66
CA CYS A 28 -6.82 6.44 -11.93
C CYS A 28 -6.22 5.71 -13.13
N PHE A 29 -6.98 5.58 -14.21
CA PHE A 29 -6.53 5.04 -15.50
C PHE A 29 -7.41 5.52 -16.66
N ASN A 30 -7.10 5.07 -17.88
CA ASN A 30 -7.77 5.41 -19.14
C ASN A 30 -7.61 6.88 -19.56
N TYR A 31 -6.46 7.46 -19.26
CA TYR A 31 -6.07 8.85 -19.51
C TYR A 31 -6.91 9.89 -18.78
N SER A 32 -6.26 10.89 -18.27
CA SER A 32 -6.88 12.01 -17.55
C SER A 32 -7.80 11.56 -16.41
N CYS A 33 -7.48 10.44 -15.76
CA CYS A 33 -8.32 9.85 -14.69
C CYS A 33 -9.80 9.70 -15.11
N ARG A 34 -10.03 9.29 -16.35
CA ARG A 34 -11.39 9.05 -16.87
C ARG A 34 -12.09 7.96 -16.06
N ASP A 35 -11.37 6.94 -15.71
CA ASP A 35 -11.84 5.85 -14.86
C ASP A 35 -10.95 5.70 -13.63
N ALA A 36 -11.52 5.14 -12.59
CA ALA A 36 -10.81 4.86 -11.37
C ALA A 36 -11.37 3.61 -10.68
N ALA A 37 -10.51 2.90 -9.97
CA ALA A 37 -10.90 1.77 -9.16
C ALA A 37 -10.29 1.88 -7.75
N VAL A 38 -10.97 1.32 -6.76
CA VAL A 38 -10.43 1.21 -5.42
C VAL A 38 -9.53 -0.01 -5.38
N VAL A 39 -8.28 0.22 -5.00
CA VAL A 39 -7.27 -0.81 -4.77
C VAL A 39 -7.08 -0.98 -3.27
N ARG A 40 -7.08 -2.19 -2.80
CA ARG A 40 -6.83 -2.53 -1.41
C ARG A 40 -5.41 -3.06 -1.24
N PHE A 41 -4.64 -2.40 -0.40
CA PHE A 41 -3.33 -2.88 0.02
C PHE A 41 -3.47 -3.59 1.37
N GLU A 42 -3.30 -4.90 1.37
CA GLU A 42 -3.33 -5.70 2.58
C GLU A 42 -2.12 -5.38 3.50
N PRO A 43 -2.22 -5.61 4.80
CA PRO A 43 -1.13 -5.35 5.74
C PRO A 43 0.19 -6.00 5.36
N ALA A 44 0.16 -7.18 4.75
CA ALA A 44 1.36 -7.88 4.28
C ALA A 44 2.07 -7.10 3.15
N ALA A 45 1.33 -6.53 2.19
CA ALA A 45 1.88 -5.71 1.12
C ALA A 45 2.49 -4.41 1.66
N LEU A 46 1.81 -3.75 2.59
CA LEU A 46 2.34 -2.55 3.26
C LEU A 46 3.58 -2.86 4.09
N GLY A 47 3.63 -4.02 4.75
CA GLY A 47 4.81 -4.51 5.46
C GLY A 47 6.00 -4.76 4.53
N GLU A 48 5.76 -5.29 3.34
CA GLU A 48 6.78 -5.45 2.30
C GLU A 48 7.38 -4.10 1.88
N VAL A 49 6.53 -3.13 1.59
CA VAL A 49 6.96 -1.77 1.25
C VAL A 49 7.76 -1.12 2.38
N LYS A 50 7.30 -1.24 3.62
CA LYS A 50 8.02 -0.68 4.79
C LYS A 50 9.42 -1.27 4.94
N ARG A 51 9.61 -2.55 4.68
CA ARG A 51 10.93 -3.19 4.76
C ARG A 51 11.96 -2.61 3.79
N LEU A 52 11.52 -2.04 2.66
CA LEU A 52 12.41 -1.40 1.70
C LEU A 52 13.11 -0.17 2.25
N PHE A 53 12.57 0.45 3.30
CA PHE A 53 13.09 1.66 3.93
C PHE A 53 13.90 1.41 5.21
N VAL A 54 14.07 0.15 5.59
CA VAL A 54 14.91 -0.21 6.73
C VAL A 54 16.38 -0.02 6.36
N ASP A 55 17.14 0.64 7.24
CA ASP A 55 18.58 0.89 7.06
C ASP A 55 18.96 1.71 5.82
N VAL A 56 18.04 2.51 5.31
CA VAL A 56 18.32 3.46 4.22
C VAL A 56 19.15 4.62 4.77
N ALA A 57 20.44 4.68 4.37
CA ALA A 57 21.43 5.57 4.97
C ALA A 57 22.00 6.62 4.00
N SER A 58 21.51 6.69 2.75
CA SER A 58 21.97 7.65 1.75
C SER A 58 20.84 8.12 0.84
N PRO A 59 20.94 9.31 0.25
CA PRO A 59 19.97 9.80 -0.72
C PRO A 59 19.80 8.88 -1.93
N GLN A 60 20.88 8.22 -2.37
CA GLN A 60 20.80 7.25 -3.45
C GLN A 60 19.99 6.02 -3.04
N ALA A 61 20.29 5.43 -1.88
CA ALA A 61 19.58 4.27 -1.36
C ALA A 61 18.08 4.58 -1.13
N GLU A 62 17.78 5.82 -0.70
CA GLU A 62 16.40 6.28 -0.55
C GLU A 62 15.65 6.31 -1.89
N ARG A 63 16.26 6.87 -2.93
CA ARG A 63 15.65 6.89 -4.28
C ARG A 63 15.41 5.48 -4.82
N GLU A 64 16.34 4.58 -4.60
CA GLU A 64 16.18 3.18 -4.98
C GLU A 64 15.05 2.49 -4.19
N ALA A 65 14.94 2.75 -2.90
CA ALA A 65 13.86 2.24 -2.07
C ALA A 65 12.50 2.77 -2.53
N ILE A 66 12.40 4.06 -2.84
CA ILE A 66 11.18 4.68 -3.39
C ILE A 66 10.79 4.03 -4.72
N ALA A 67 11.74 3.85 -5.64
CA ALA A 67 11.48 3.23 -6.93
C ALA A 67 10.94 1.79 -6.77
N ARG A 68 11.53 1.01 -5.88
CA ARG A 68 11.05 -0.36 -5.57
C ARG A 68 9.68 -0.35 -4.89
N ALA A 69 9.45 0.57 -3.97
CA ALA A 69 8.17 0.73 -3.28
C ALA A 69 7.05 1.03 -4.28
N MET A 70 7.27 1.98 -5.19
CA MET A 70 6.32 2.31 -6.24
C MET A 70 6.06 1.13 -7.16
N GLY A 71 7.11 0.42 -7.60
CA GLY A 71 6.96 -0.79 -8.41
C GLY A 71 6.11 -1.87 -7.70
N THR A 72 6.35 -2.11 -6.42
CA THR A 72 5.58 -3.05 -5.61
C THR A 72 4.11 -2.65 -5.52
N LEU A 73 3.83 -1.38 -5.22
CA LEU A 73 2.46 -0.88 -5.13
C LEU A 73 1.72 -0.98 -6.48
N TYR A 74 2.38 -0.63 -7.59
CA TYR A 74 1.79 -0.78 -8.92
C TYR A 74 1.50 -2.24 -9.28
N LEU A 75 2.35 -3.18 -8.90
CA LEU A 75 2.08 -4.61 -9.10
C LEU A 75 0.84 -5.08 -8.32
N HIS A 76 0.70 -4.65 -7.07
CA HIS A 76 -0.50 -4.93 -6.28
C HIS A 76 -1.77 -4.30 -6.88
N ALA A 77 -1.66 -3.09 -7.43
CA ALA A 77 -2.76 -2.43 -8.12
C ALA A 77 -3.12 -3.16 -9.42
N ALA A 78 -2.13 -3.59 -10.17
CA ALA A 78 -2.30 -4.25 -11.46
C ALA A 78 -3.10 -5.57 -11.40
N VAL A 79 -3.03 -6.30 -10.29
CA VAL A 79 -3.84 -7.53 -10.12
C VAL A 79 -5.30 -7.24 -9.76
N GLN A 80 -5.62 -6.01 -9.39
CA GLN A 80 -6.96 -5.58 -8.97
C GLN A 80 -7.64 -4.65 -9.98
N THR A 81 -6.91 -4.15 -10.98
CA THR A 81 -7.37 -3.16 -11.95
C THR A 81 -6.90 -3.52 -13.36
N PRO A 82 -7.46 -2.92 -14.41
CA PRO A 82 -6.94 -3.10 -15.77
C PRO A 82 -5.56 -2.50 -16.03
N THR A 83 -4.94 -1.80 -15.07
CA THR A 83 -3.66 -1.10 -15.26
C THR A 83 -2.48 -2.02 -15.61
N TRP A 84 -2.61 -3.33 -15.46
CA TRP A 84 -1.62 -4.29 -15.95
C TRP A 84 -1.41 -4.25 -17.46
N ARG A 85 -2.34 -3.62 -18.19
CA ARG A 85 -2.26 -3.42 -19.65
C ARG A 85 -1.52 -2.15 -20.03
N ASP A 86 -1.19 -1.30 -19.05
CA ASP A 86 -0.44 -0.09 -19.31
C ASP A 86 0.95 -0.40 -19.86
N ARG A 87 1.34 0.32 -20.88
CA ARG A 87 2.64 0.20 -21.54
C ARG A 87 3.31 1.56 -21.59
N GLY A 88 4.63 1.57 -21.49
CA GLY A 88 5.39 2.80 -21.66
C GLY A 88 5.17 3.43 -23.02
N GLY A 89 4.95 4.76 -23.03
CA GLY A 89 4.63 5.52 -24.23
C GLY A 89 3.13 5.50 -24.54
N ASN A 90 2.57 6.66 -24.81
CA ASN A 90 1.12 6.85 -25.01
C ASN A 90 0.75 6.99 -26.51
N ILE A 91 1.51 6.36 -27.40
CA ILE A 91 1.35 6.53 -28.85
C ILE A 91 0.51 5.38 -29.46
N ASP A 92 0.72 4.17 -28.95
CA ASP A 92 0.16 2.95 -29.57
C ASP A 92 -0.90 2.25 -28.72
N ASP A 93 -1.32 2.85 -27.61
CA ASP A 93 -2.28 2.25 -26.68
C ASP A 93 -3.64 2.98 -26.65
N ASP A 94 -3.91 3.81 -27.64
CA ASP A 94 -5.18 4.51 -27.77
C ASP A 94 -6.35 3.52 -27.82
N GLY A 95 -7.31 3.70 -26.92
CA GLY A 95 -8.44 2.78 -26.78
C GLY A 95 -8.16 1.53 -25.93
N ALA A 96 -6.92 1.24 -25.54
CA ALA A 96 -6.64 0.12 -24.64
C ALA A 96 -7.15 0.40 -23.23
N GLU A 97 -7.95 -0.51 -22.67
CA GLU A 97 -8.40 -0.40 -21.30
C GLU A 97 -7.23 -0.55 -20.34
N GLY A 98 -7.18 0.30 -19.30
CA GLY A 98 -6.15 0.26 -18.28
C GLY A 98 -4.90 1.09 -18.59
N ARG A 99 -4.81 1.69 -19.79
CA ARG A 99 -3.72 2.61 -20.15
C ARG A 99 -3.65 3.80 -19.21
N MET A 100 -2.47 4.34 -19.01
CA MET A 100 -2.23 5.46 -18.10
C MET A 100 -1.40 6.54 -18.79
N ASP A 101 -1.74 7.79 -18.54
CA ASP A 101 -0.97 8.96 -18.94
C ASP A 101 -0.27 9.63 -17.76
N CYS A 102 0.41 10.73 -18.00
CA CYS A 102 1.09 11.47 -16.93
C CYS A 102 0.12 12.03 -15.88
N ILE A 103 -1.13 12.28 -16.25
CA ILE A 103 -2.16 12.74 -15.30
C ILE A 103 -2.54 11.60 -14.37
N ASP A 104 -2.82 10.39 -14.91
CA ASP A 104 -3.12 9.20 -14.13
C ASP A 104 -1.97 8.91 -13.14
N HIS A 105 -0.73 8.88 -13.62
CA HIS A 105 0.45 8.62 -12.78
C HIS A 105 0.68 9.69 -11.72
N SER A 106 0.33 10.95 -11.98
CA SER A 106 0.49 12.03 -11.02
C SER A 106 -0.58 12.06 -9.93
N LEU A 107 -1.75 11.47 -10.21
CA LEU A 107 -2.86 11.38 -9.25
C LEU A 107 -2.85 10.09 -8.43
N ASN A 108 -2.13 9.08 -8.88
CA ASN A 108 -1.96 7.82 -8.18
C ASN A 108 -0.80 7.89 -7.21
#